data_21653c8be55d0bfd059778e7aefd5cbd
#
_entry.id   21653c8be55d0bfd059778e7aefd5cbd
#
_cell.length_a   1.000
_cell.length_b   1.000
_cell.length_c   1.000
_cell.angle_alpha   90.00
_cell.angle_beta   90.00
_cell.angle_gamma   90.00
#
_symmetry.space_group_name_H-M   'P 1'
#
loop_
_entity.id
_entity.type
_entity.pdbx_description
1 polymer ?
#
loop_
_entity_poly.entity_id
_entity_poly.type
_entity_poly.pdbx_seq_one_letter_code
_entity_poly.pdbx_strand_id
1 'polypeptide(L)'
;PADQRLVDITQECMYKGMALVKPGAQLGDIGHVIQQHAESNYYTVVREYCGHGIGKGFHEEPQVMHYGRPGTGMALKEGMCFTIEPMINQGKPQSKLLGDQWTVITKDRKLSAQWEHTCLVTKDGIEVLTRRKEEVFPWEQ
;
A
#
# COMPACT_ATOMS: atom_id res chain seq x y z
N PRO A 1 -3.89 -12.77 -18.56
CA PRO A 1 -2.46 -13.09 -18.54
C PRO A 1 -1.78 -12.73 -17.23
N ALA A 2 -0.52 -13.12 -17.09
CA ALA A 2 0.23 -12.98 -15.83
C ALA A 2 0.40 -11.53 -15.38
N ASP A 3 0.57 -10.61 -16.32
CA ASP A 3 0.69 -9.19 -16.05
C ASP A 3 -0.60 -8.60 -15.49
N GLN A 4 -1.74 -8.94 -16.06
CA GLN A 4 -3.05 -8.50 -15.57
C GLN A 4 -3.31 -9.06 -14.17
N ARG A 5 -2.97 -10.33 -13.94
CA ARG A 5 -3.12 -10.93 -12.61
C ARG A 5 -2.30 -10.17 -11.56
N LEU A 6 -1.07 -9.78 -11.89
CA LEU A 6 -0.23 -9.01 -10.97
C LEU A 6 -0.87 -7.65 -10.65
N VAL A 7 -1.38 -6.95 -11.65
CA VAL A 7 -2.08 -5.66 -11.46
C VAL A 7 -3.30 -5.83 -10.56
N ASP A 8 -4.11 -6.84 -10.81
CA ASP A 8 -5.33 -7.10 -10.03
C ASP A 8 -5.01 -7.44 -8.57
N ILE A 9 -4.04 -8.31 -8.33
CA ILE A 9 -3.63 -8.68 -6.96
C ILE A 9 -3.04 -7.47 -6.22
N THR A 10 -2.31 -6.62 -6.92
CA THR A 10 -1.76 -5.39 -6.31
C THR A 10 -2.88 -4.47 -5.85
N GLN A 11 -3.92 -4.30 -6.66
CA GLN A 11 -5.09 -3.51 -6.27
C GLN A 11 -5.81 -4.13 -5.08
N GLU A 12 -5.98 -5.45 -5.08
CA GLU A 12 -6.58 -6.15 -3.95
C GLU A 12 -5.77 -5.96 -2.66
N CYS A 13 -4.44 -6.01 -2.74
CA CYS A 13 -3.56 -5.71 -1.61
C CYS A 13 -3.85 -4.33 -1.04
N MET A 14 -3.91 -3.32 -1.90
CA MET A 14 -4.21 -1.96 -1.49
C MET A 14 -5.59 -1.88 -0.82
N TYR A 15 -6.62 -2.46 -1.43
CA TYR A 15 -7.97 -2.43 -0.88
C TYR A 15 -8.07 -3.16 0.46
N LYS A 16 -7.38 -4.28 0.63
CA LYS A 16 -7.37 -5.00 1.92
C LYS A 16 -6.74 -4.16 3.04
N GLY A 17 -5.67 -3.45 2.73
CA GLY A 17 -5.07 -2.52 3.68
C GLY A 17 -6.00 -1.36 4.01
N MET A 18 -6.62 -0.76 2.99
CA MET A 18 -7.56 0.34 3.16
C MET A 18 -8.79 -0.05 3.98
N ALA A 19 -9.27 -1.27 3.82
CA ALA A 19 -10.46 -1.77 4.55
C ALA A 19 -10.26 -1.81 6.07
N LEU A 20 -9.02 -1.81 6.55
CA LEU A 20 -8.70 -1.80 7.99
C LEU A 20 -8.62 -0.39 8.57
N VAL A 21 -8.66 0.64 7.75
CA VAL A 21 -8.48 2.03 8.20
C VAL A 21 -9.66 2.49 9.02
N LYS A 22 -9.38 2.81 10.28
CA LYS A 22 -10.33 3.40 11.23
C LYS A 22 -9.53 3.86 12.45
N PRO A 23 -10.10 4.72 13.31
CA PRO A 23 -9.43 5.07 14.55
C PRO A 23 -9.10 3.83 15.37
N GLY A 24 -7.87 3.74 15.87
CA GLY A 24 -7.38 2.61 16.66
C GLY A 24 -6.73 1.49 15.86
N ALA A 25 -6.93 1.41 14.54
CA ALA A 25 -6.21 0.44 13.71
C ALA A 25 -4.71 0.76 13.75
N GLN A 26 -3.88 -0.28 13.70
CA GLN A 26 -2.42 -0.10 13.75
C GLN A 26 -1.80 -0.28 12.38
N LEU A 27 -0.76 0.48 12.09
CA LEU A 27 -0.09 0.42 10.78
C LEU A 27 0.49 -0.95 10.47
N GLY A 28 0.94 -1.70 11.51
CA GLY A 28 1.42 -3.07 11.33
C GLY A 28 0.34 -4.03 10.84
N ASP A 29 -0.92 -3.81 11.22
CA ASP A 29 -2.04 -4.62 10.71
C ASP A 29 -2.25 -4.38 9.23
N ILE A 30 -2.17 -3.14 8.78
CA ILE A 30 -2.30 -2.77 7.37
C ILE A 30 -1.18 -3.42 6.56
N GLY A 31 0.07 -3.26 7.01
CA GLY A 31 1.22 -3.87 6.34
C GLY A 31 1.14 -5.39 6.30
N HIS A 32 0.70 -6.00 7.38
CA HIS A 32 0.56 -7.45 7.46
C HIS A 32 -0.45 -8.01 6.45
N VAL A 33 -1.63 -7.40 6.36
CA VAL A 33 -2.67 -7.91 5.44
C VAL A 33 -2.25 -7.76 3.98
N ILE A 34 -1.54 -6.70 3.65
CA ILE A 34 -0.99 -6.48 2.30
C ILE A 34 0.04 -7.57 1.99
N GLN A 35 1.01 -7.76 2.88
CA GLN A 35 2.05 -8.77 2.72
C GLN A 35 1.46 -10.18 2.61
N GLN A 36 0.54 -10.52 3.50
CA GLN A 36 -0.09 -11.83 3.50
C GLN A 36 -0.81 -12.12 2.19
N HIS A 37 -1.55 -11.14 1.65
CA HIS A 37 -2.26 -11.33 0.40
C HIS A 37 -1.30 -11.47 -0.78
N ALA A 38 -0.25 -10.66 -0.84
CA ALA A 38 0.76 -10.77 -1.89
C ALA A 38 1.45 -12.13 -1.85
N GLU A 39 1.93 -12.54 -0.68
CA GLU A 39 2.69 -13.80 -0.53
C GLU A 39 1.83 -15.03 -0.75
N SER A 40 0.56 -15.02 -0.34
CA SER A 40 -0.36 -16.13 -0.62
C SER A 40 -0.68 -16.28 -2.10
N ASN A 41 -0.41 -15.25 -2.90
CA ASN A 41 -0.53 -15.27 -4.35
C ASN A 41 0.82 -15.45 -5.05
N TYR A 42 1.86 -15.83 -4.29
CA TYR A 42 3.22 -16.09 -4.79
C TYR A 42 3.94 -14.84 -5.31
N TYR A 43 3.58 -13.67 -4.78
CA TYR A 43 4.24 -12.40 -5.07
C TYR A 43 5.02 -11.91 -3.85
N THR A 44 5.83 -10.89 -4.03
CA THR A 44 6.58 -10.26 -2.95
C THR A 44 6.26 -8.77 -2.86
N VAL A 45 6.48 -8.21 -1.67
CA VAL A 45 6.26 -6.79 -1.40
C VAL A 45 7.61 -6.08 -1.41
N VAL A 46 7.68 -4.97 -2.15
CA VAL A 46 8.88 -4.11 -2.16
C VAL A 46 8.99 -3.43 -0.79
N ARG A 47 10.19 -3.45 -0.20
CA ARG A 47 10.43 -2.93 1.16
C ARG A 47 11.13 -1.57 1.18
N GLU A 48 11.81 -1.20 0.10
CA GLU A 48 12.58 0.05 0.01
C GLU A 48 11.69 1.29 -0.12
N TYR A 49 10.43 1.11 -0.47
CA TYR A 49 9.45 2.19 -0.62
C TYR A 49 8.23 1.92 0.24
N CYS A 50 7.63 2.98 0.74
CA CYS A 50 6.46 2.88 1.63
C CYS A 50 5.48 4.01 1.38
N GLY A 51 4.28 3.86 1.92
CA GLY A 51 3.33 4.96 2.03
C GLY A 51 3.81 5.97 3.07
N HIS A 52 3.14 7.09 3.15
CA HIS A 52 3.59 8.22 3.97
C HIS A 52 2.41 9.07 4.43
N GLY A 53 2.61 9.77 5.54
CA GLY A 53 1.72 10.84 5.92
C GLY A 53 1.73 11.93 4.87
N ILE A 54 0.64 12.67 4.76
CA ILE A 54 0.52 13.79 3.83
C ILE A 54 -0.35 14.88 4.46
N GLY A 55 0.06 16.13 4.30
CA GLY A 55 -0.63 17.27 4.86
C GLY A 55 -0.09 18.53 4.23
N LYS A 56 0.54 19.41 5.03
CA LYS A 56 1.21 20.58 4.51
C LYS A 56 2.38 20.20 3.61
N GLY A 57 3.09 19.11 3.95
CA GLY A 57 4.14 18.53 3.13
C GLY A 57 3.60 17.37 2.31
N PHE A 58 4.21 17.12 1.16
CA PHE A 58 3.82 15.98 0.30
C PHE A 58 4.19 14.65 0.96
N HIS A 59 5.36 14.58 1.60
CA HIS A 59 5.81 13.40 2.34
C HIS A 59 6.05 13.80 3.80
N GLU A 60 5.21 13.29 4.70
CA GLU A 60 5.30 13.53 6.13
C GLU A 60 5.28 12.21 6.90
N GLU A 61 5.63 12.26 8.18
CA GLU A 61 5.41 11.11 9.07
C GLU A 61 3.91 10.80 9.20
N PRO A 62 3.52 9.55 9.43
CA PRO A 62 4.38 8.38 9.61
C PRO A 62 4.74 7.70 8.29
N GLN A 63 5.73 6.80 8.33
CA GLN A 63 5.95 5.83 7.27
C GLN A 63 4.90 4.73 7.37
N VAL A 64 4.32 4.36 6.23
CA VAL A 64 3.26 3.35 6.14
C VAL A 64 3.81 2.17 5.34
N MET A 65 4.32 1.17 6.06
CA MET A 65 4.93 0.00 5.42
C MET A 65 3.85 -0.91 4.84
N HIS A 66 4.18 -1.59 3.73
CA HIS A 66 3.29 -2.56 3.09
C HIS A 66 3.62 -4.00 3.50
N TYR A 67 4.30 -4.14 4.62
CA TYR A 67 4.61 -5.39 5.30
C TYR A 67 4.60 -5.11 6.81
N GLY A 68 4.50 -6.15 7.61
CA GLY A 68 4.54 -5.95 9.06
C GLY A 68 3.92 -7.10 9.84
N ARG A 69 3.79 -6.88 11.14
CA ARG A 69 3.23 -7.84 12.08
C ARG A 69 1.94 -7.29 12.68
N PRO A 70 0.92 -8.16 12.88
CA PRO A 70 -0.31 -7.75 13.55
C PRO A 70 -0.03 -7.16 14.93
N GLY A 71 -0.83 -6.16 15.30
CA GLY A 71 -0.76 -5.54 16.62
C GLY A 71 0.46 -4.67 16.85
N THR A 72 1.14 -4.22 15.79
CA THR A 72 2.33 -3.38 15.89
C THR A 72 2.14 -2.06 15.15
N GLY A 73 3.04 -1.13 15.43
CA GLY A 73 3.07 0.17 14.76
C GLY A 73 2.12 1.19 15.36
N MET A 74 2.14 2.39 14.78
CA MET A 74 1.33 3.51 15.25
C MET A 74 -0.16 3.22 15.10
N ALA A 75 -0.95 3.56 16.10
CA ALA A 75 -2.40 3.54 16.04
C ALA A 75 -2.90 4.76 15.27
N LEU A 76 -3.84 4.55 14.36
CA LEU A 76 -4.46 5.63 13.60
C LEU A 76 -5.40 6.44 14.47
N LYS A 77 -5.49 7.73 14.18
CA LYS A 77 -6.42 8.66 14.83
C LYS A 77 -7.23 9.40 13.77
N GLU A 78 -8.46 9.74 14.12
CA GLU A 78 -9.31 10.56 13.27
C GLU A 78 -8.57 11.82 12.80
N GLY A 79 -8.70 12.17 11.54
CA GLY A 79 -8.06 13.33 10.93
C GLY A 79 -6.71 13.05 10.30
N MET A 80 -6.09 11.90 10.54
CA MET A 80 -4.85 11.54 9.89
C MET A 80 -5.06 11.32 8.40
N CYS A 81 -4.13 11.86 7.59
CA CYS A 81 -4.06 11.62 6.15
C CYS A 81 -2.75 10.90 5.84
N PHE A 82 -2.83 9.87 5.01
CA PHE A 82 -1.65 9.09 4.61
C PHE A 82 -1.92 8.33 3.33
N THR A 83 -0.86 7.85 2.69
CA THR A 83 -1.00 7.04 1.48
C THR A 83 -0.83 5.56 1.79
N ILE A 84 -1.53 4.73 1.02
CA ILE A 84 -1.29 3.29 0.91
C ILE A 84 -0.96 3.06 -0.56
N GLU A 85 0.27 2.60 -0.84
CA GLU A 85 0.81 2.57 -2.20
C GLU A 85 1.68 1.34 -2.46
N PRO A 86 1.15 0.13 -2.28
CA PRO A 86 1.97 -1.08 -2.36
C PRO A 86 2.57 -1.28 -3.74
N MET A 87 3.85 -1.63 -3.75
CA MET A 87 4.57 -2.12 -4.92
C MET A 87 4.73 -3.63 -4.77
N ILE A 88 4.17 -4.37 -5.69
CA ILE A 88 4.12 -5.84 -5.65
C ILE A 88 4.91 -6.39 -6.82
N ASN A 89 5.84 -7.29 -6.54
CA ASN A 89 6.73 -7.88 -7.53
C ASN A 89 6.36 -9.33 -7.84
N GLN A 90 6.47 -9.67 -9.10
CA GLN A 90 6.31 -11.05 -9.56
C GLN A 90 7.40 -11.97 -9.00
N GLY A 91 8.61 -11.45 -8.85
CA GLY A 91 9.77 -12.20 -8.36
C GLY A 91 10.21 -11.76 -6.97
N LYS A 92 11.50 -11.48 -6.84
CA LYS A 92 12.13 -11.10 -5.56
C LYS A 92 11.81 -9.63 -5.21
N PRO A 93 11.84 -9.27 -3.91
CA PRO A 93 11.42 -7.93 -3.49
C PRO A 93 12.43 -6.83 -3.76
N GLN A 94 13.70 -7.16 -4.05
CA GLN A 94 14.75 -6.16 -4.17
C GLN A 94 14.59 -5.31 -5.43
N SER A 95 14.89 -4.02 -5.30
CA SER A 95 14.93 -3.07 -6.41
C SER A 95 16.35 -2.54 -6.63
N LYS A 96 16.54 -1.88 -7.78
CA LYS A 96 17.83 -1.30 -8.17
C LYS A 96 17.60 0.09 -8.73
N LEU A 97 18.31 1.07 -8.18
CA LEU A 97 18.33 2.43 -8.72
C LEU A 97 19.37 2.48 -9.87
N LEU A 98 18.95 2.99 -11.02
CA LEU A 98 19.81 3.08 -12.18
C LEU A 98 20.75 4.29 -12.09
N GLY A 99 21.72 4.36 -13.04
CA GLY A 99 22.76 5.39 -13.06
C GLY A 99 22.24 6.81 -13.26
N ASP A 100 21.01 7.00 -13.75
CA ASP A 100 20.37 8.31 -13.86
C ASP A 100 19.92 8.87 -12.50
N GLN A 101 20.09 8.12 -11.41
CA GLN A 101 19.71 8.48 -10.05
C GLN A 101 18.19 8.68 -9.88
N TRP A 102 17.40 8.17 -10.82
CA TRP A 102 15.93 8.33 -10.81
C TRP A 102 15.20 7.04 -11.10
N THR A 103 15.54 6.35 -12.18
CA THR A 103 14.84 5.14 -12.62
C THR A 103 15.13 3.98 -11.68
N VAL A 104 14.05 3.34 -11.21
CA VAL A 104 14.11 2.16 -10.33
C VAL A 104 13.52 0.98 -11.08
N ILE A 105 14.24 -0.14 -11.06
CA ILE A 105 13.79 -1.39 -11.66
C ILE A 105 13.82 -2.51 -10.62
N THR A 106 13.10 -3.59 -10.88
CA THR A 106 13.26 -4.81 -10.09
C THR A 106 14.65 -5.38 -10.33
N LYS A 107 15.31 -5.83 -9.27
CA LYS A 107 16.68 -6.34 -9.39
C LYS A 107 16.74 -7.58 -10.28
N ASP A 108 15.73 -8.43 -10.25
CA ASP A 108 15.63 -9.64 -11.08
C ASP A 108 14.97 -9.40 -12.44
N ARG A 109 14.61 -8.15 -12.74
CA ARG A 109 13.99 -7.70 -14.00
C ARG A 109 12.63 -8.34 -14.29
N LYS A 110 11.98 -8.94 -13.30
CA LYS A 110 10.62 -9.42 -13.42
C LYS A 110 9.62 -8.28 -13.26
N LEU A 111 8.35 -8.55 -13.51
CA LEU A 111 7.30 -7.53 -13.49
C LEU A 111 7.04 -7.01 -12.07
N SER A 112 6.63 -5.74 -12.00
CA SER A 112 6.18 -5.07 -10.79
C SER A 112 4.94 -4.24 -11.11
N ALA A 113 4.05 -4.11 -10.14
CA ALA A 113 2.88 -3.25 -10.26
C ALA A 113 2.70 -2.43 -8.99
N GLN A 114 2.05 -1.29 -9.13
CA GLN A 114 1.75 -0.38 -8.01
C GLN A 114 0.38 0.24 -8.18
N TRP A 115 -0.33 0.36 -7.06
CA TRP A 115 -1.53 1.19 -6.92
C TRP A 115 -1.35 2.10 -5.73
N GLU A 116 -2.03 3.24 -5.75
CA GLU A 116 -1.94 4.21 -4.66
C GLU A 116 -3.26 4.92 -4.45
N HIS A 117 -3.61 5.12 -3.19
CA HIS A 117 -4.65 6.05 -2.77
C HIS A 117 -4.19 6.86 -1.57
N THR A 118 -4.69 8.07 -1.47
CA THR A 118 -4.57 8.91 -0.28
C THR A 118 -5.82 8.74 0.56
N CYS A 119 -5.62 8.44 1.84
CA CYS A 119 -6.68 8.08 2.77
C CYS A 119 -6.78 9.10 3.90
N LEU A 120 -8.00 9.42 4.28
CA LEU A 120 -8.31 10.20 5.48
C LEU A 120 -8.99 9.27 6.49
N VAL A 121 -8.49 9.26 7.72
CA VAL A 121 -9.13 8.52 8.81
C VAL A 121 -10.32 9.35 9.30
N THR A 122 -11.52 8.81 9.12
CA THR A 122 -12.75 9.44 9.59
C THR A 122 -13.13 8.89 10.97
N LYS A 123 -14.18 9.44 11.57
CA LYS A 123 -14.68 8.99 12.87
C LYS A 123 -14.93 7.48 12.92
N ASP A 124 -15.45 6.91 11.84
CA ASP A 124 -15.88 5.51 11.82
C ASP A 124 -15.15 4.65 10.79
N GLY A 125 -14.23 5.21 10.02
CA GLY A 125 -13.55 4.45 8.98
C GLY A 125 -12.63 5.28 8.11
N ILE A 126 -12.87 5.26 6.81
CA ILE A 126 -11.99 5.83 5.80
C ILE A 126 -12.77 6.70 4.80
N GLU A 127 -12.15 7.81 4.41
CA GLU A 127 -12.52 8.54 3.21
C GLU A 127 -11.33 8.49 2.25
N VAL A 128 -11.57 8.10 0.99
CA VAL A 128 -10.53 8.01 -0.02
C VAL A 128 -10.51 9.29 -0.83
N LEU A 129 -9.47 10.10 -0.65
CA LEU A 129 -9.39 11.44 -1.26
C LEU A 129 -9.08 11.41 -2.74
N THR A 130 -8.48 10.31 -3.22
CA THR A 130 -8.06 10.13 -4.62
C THR A 130 -8.95 9.13 -5.36
N ARG A 131 -10.17 8.93 -4.89
CA ARG A 131 -11.14 8.02 -5.51
C ARG A 131 -11.41 8.42 -6.96
N ARG A 132 -11.38 7.44 -7.86
CA ARG A 132 -11.79 7.65 -9.24
C ARG A 132 -13.32 7.63 -9.35
N LYS A 133 -13.84 8.33 -10.34
CA LYS A 133 -15.28 8.52 -10.52
C LYS A 133 -16.06 7.21 -10.57
N GLU A 134 -15.51 6.21 -11.28
CA GLU A 134 -16.16 4.92 -11.49
C GLU A 134 -15.82 3.87 -10.42
N GLU A 135 -14.97 4.23 -9.47
CA GLU A 135 -14.43 3.25 -8.51
C GLU A 135 -15.43 2.93 -7.41
N VAL A 136 -15.65 1.63 -7.18
CA VAL A 136 -16.48 1.12 -6.06
C VAL A 136 -15.60 0.23 -5.21
N PHE A 137 -15.49 0.56 -3.93
CA PHE A 137 -14.63 -0.18 -3.02
C PHE A 137 -15.34 -1.43 -2.47
N PRO A 138 -14.57 -2.49 -2.13
CA PRO A 138 -15.17 -3.74 -1.63
C PRO A 138 -16.07 -3.56 -0.41
N TRP A 139 -15.73 -2.63 0.50
CA TRP A 139 -16.52 -2.39 1.71
C TRP A 139 -17.81 -1.58 1.47
N GLU A 140 -18.03 -1.14 0.25
CA GLU A 140 -19.24 -0.42 -0.14
C GLU A 140 -20.30 -1.33 -0.77
N GLN A 141 -19.95 -2.59 -0.99
CA GLN A 141 -20.82 -3.55 -1.64
C GLN A 141 -21.66 -4.36 -0.64
#